data_449227211f491fa23c8a740693bca651
#
_entry.id   449227211f491fa23c8a740693bca651
#
_cell.length_a   1.000
_cell.length_b   1.000
_cell.length_c   1.000
_cell.angle_alpha   90.00
_cell.angle_beta   90.00
_cell.angle_gamma   90.00
#
_symmetry.space_group_name_H-M   'P 1'
#
loop_
_entity.id
_entity.type
_entity.pdbx_description
1 polymer ?
#
loop_
_entity_poly.entity_id
_entity_poly.type
_entity_poly.pdbx_seq_one_letter_code
_entity_poly.pdbx_strand_id
1 'polypeptide(L)'
;VGWNLYQGWYGGDLTGFERFLAEQHKKYPSHPMVVSEYGAGSDKRLHSLQPHAFDFSIEYQQKYLEHYLPVLEETPYVCGGTHWNFIDFSSALRDESMPRINNKGLVYSDRTPKDVYYYYKAVWRQDIPVLHIASRDWTHRSGVQHGKAPVPLPVKVYTNLPEVELFIDGTSLGKQKTENYTVTFQVPFSRKEHFISAKAENKEADKSISMIEDALHINFTPIPANLNETNLRNLELAVNVGSNCFYTSDESRLSSEV
;
A
#
# COMPACT_ATOMS: atom_id res chain seq x y z
N VAL A 1 -18.79 16.57 -18.03
CA VAL A 1 -19.45 16.08 -16.80
C VAL A 1 -18.39 15.47 -15.92
N GLY A 2 -18.40 15.85 -14.61
CA GLY A 2 -17.54 15.22 -13.61
C GLY A 2 -18.27 14.09 -12.90
N TRP A 3 -17.57 13.00 -12.64
CA TRP A 3 -18.09 11.82 -11.98
C TRP A 3 -17.31 11.52 -10.70
N ASN A 4 -18.02 11.31 -9.58
CA ASN A 4 -17.44 10.76 -8.35
C ASN A 4 -17.50 9.25 -8.43
N LEU A 5 -16.35 8.59 -8.62
CA LEU A 5 -16.27 7.16 -8.89
C LEU A 5 -15.47 6.44 -7.81
N TYR A 6 -16.11 5.48 -7.15
CA TYR A 6 -15.55 4.75 -6.01
C TYR A 6 -15.75 3.22 -6.13
N GLN A 7 -15.76 2.69 -7.36
CA GLN A 7 -15.84 1.25 -7.58
C GLN A 7 -14.66 0.55 -6.91
N GLY A 8 -14.96 -0.54 -6.23
CA GLY A 8 -13.96 -1.23 -5.41
C GLY A 8 -13.69 -0.58 -4.04
N TRP A 9 -14.38 0.54 -3.70
CA TRP A 9 -14.33 1.08 -2.34
C TRP A 9 -15.69 0.97 -1.66
N TYR A 10 -16.70 1.73 -2.07
CA TYR A 10 -18.04 1.67 -1.50
C TYR A 10 -18.92 0.53 -2.06
N GLY A 11 -18.48 -0.13 -3.13
CA GLY A 11 -19.20 -1.25 -3.74
C GLY A 11 -18.56 -1.68 -5.05
N GLY A 12 -18.95 -2.87 -5.52
CA GLY A 12 -18.40 -3.46 -6.73
C GLY A 12 -16.94 -3.91 -6.58
N ASP A 13 -16.29 -4.09 -7.69
CA ASP A 13 -14.86 -4.40 -7.80
C ASP A 13 -14.09 -3.28 -8.50
N LEU A 14 -12.75 -3.33 -8.44
CA LEU A 14 -11.89 -2.32 -9.07
C LEU A 14 -12.14 -2.20 -10.57
N THR A 15 -12.36 -3.33 -11.28
CA THR A 15 -12.61 -3.34 -12.72
C THR A 15 -13.97 -2.74 -13.11
N GLY A 16 -14.83 -2.45 -12.14
CA GLY A 16 -16.05 -1.67 -12.32
C GLY A 16 -15.77 -0.24 -12.77
N PHE A 17 -14.56 0.27 -12.48
CA PHE A 17 -14.15 1.61 -12.88
C PHE A 17 -14.02 1.75 -14.39
N GLU A 18 -13.22 0.90 -15.04
CA GLU A 18 -13.05 0.91 -16.51
C GLU A 18 -14.35 0.57 -17.22
N ARG A 19 -15.11 -0.38 -16.68
CA ARG A 19 -16.42 -0.73 -17.26
C ARG A 19 -17.35 0.47 -17.27
N PHE A 20 -17.46 1.21 -16.17
CA PHE A 20 -18.27 2.41 -16.10
C PHE A 20 -17.81 3.46 -17.12
N LEU A 21 -16.51 3.76 -17.18
CA LEU A 21 -15.95 4.72 -18.14
C LEU A 21 -16.28 4.34 -19.58
N ALA A 22 -16.09 3.07 -19.94
CA ALA A 22 -16.36 2.55 -21.28
C ALA A 22 -17.86 2.63 -21.63
N GLU A 23 -18.76 2.27 -20.70
CA GLU A 23 -20.21 2.36 -20.90
C GLU A 23 -20.67 3.81 -21.09
N GLN A 24 -20.16 4.76 -20.30
CA GLN A 24 -20.53 6.15 -20.44
C GLN A 24 -19.97 6.75 -21.75
N HIS A 25 -18.74 6.40 -22.13
CA HIS A 25 -18.19 6.83 -23.40
C HIS A 25 -18.98 6.29 -24.59
N LYS A 26 -19.37 5.01 -24.55
CA LYS A 26 -20.25 4.41 -25.58
C LYS A 26 -21.59 5.16 -25.71
N LYS A 27 -22.15 5.59 -24.57
CA LYS A 27 -23.42 6.33 -24.54
C LYS A 27 -23.27 7.79 -25.00
N TYR A 28 -22.14 8.40 -24.72
CA TYR A 28 -21.83 9.81 -25.01
C TYR A 28 -20.45 9.97 -25.67
N PRO A 29 -20.25 9.48 -26.90
CA PRO A 29 -18.91 9.36 -27.48
C PRO A 29 -18.21 10.68 -27.79
N SER A 30 -18.95 11.79 -27.91
CA SER A 30 -18.41 13.13 -28.17
C SER A 30 -18.10 13.92 -26.89
N HIS A 31 -18.44 13.37 -25.69
CA HIS A 31 -18.26 14.11 -24.45
C HIS A 31 -16.97 13.68 -23.76
N PRO A 32 -16.05 14.59 -23.50
CA PRO A 32 -14.89 14.31 -22.65
C PRO A 32 -15.36 14.05 -21.21
N MET A 33 -14.68 13.12 -20.55
CA MET A 33 -14.99 12.70 -19.18
C MET A 33 -13.96 13.23 -18.20
N VAL A 34 -14.42 13.62 -17.01
CA VAL A 34 -13.59 13.96 -15.87
C VAL A 34 -14.02 13.11 -14.68
N VAL A 35 -13.07 12.47 -14.01
CA VAL A 35 -13.31 11.81 -12.72
C VAL A 35 -13.06 12.85 -11.63
N SER A 36 -14.14 13.46 -11.13
CA SER A 36 -14.06 14.55 -10.16
C SER A 36 -13.68 14.08 -8.77
N GLU A 37 -13.94 12.81 -8.45
CA GLU A 37 -13.45 12.18 -7.22
C GLU A 37 -13.22 10.68 -7.41
N TYR A 38 -12.14 10.19 -6.83
CA TYR A 38 -11.84 8.78 -6.58
C TYR A 38 -10.91 8.66 -5.36
N GLY A 39 -10.89 7.53 -4.67
CA GLY A 39 -10.02 7.34 -3.52
C GLY A 39 -10.50 6.23 -2.59
N ALA A 40 -9.58 5.70 -1.80
CA ALA A 40 -9.83 4.72 -0.76
C ALA A 40 -9.25 5.21 0.58
N GLY A 41 -9.92 4.92 1.67
CA GLY A 41 -9.44 5.24 3.01
C GLY A 41 -8.33 4.30 3.47
N SER A 42 -7.45 4.79 4.32
CA SER A 42 -6.44 3.96 4.98
C SER A 42 -6.17 4.45 6.40
N ASP A 43 -5.89 3.51 7.27
CA ASP A 43 -5.53 3.73 8.66
C ASP A 43 -4.17 3.09 8.90
N LYS A 44 -3.18 3.87 9.36
CA LYS A 44 -1.80 3.39 9.56
C LYS A 44 -1.64 2.25 10.58
N ARG A 45 -2.70 1.97 11.34
CA ARG A 45 -2.75 0.87 12.31
C ARG A 45 -3.21 -0.44 11.67
N LEU A 46 -3.80 -0.38 10.45
CA LEU A 46 -4.44 -1.52 9.78
C LEU A 46 -3.61 -1.97 8.59
N HIS A 47 -3.24 -3.25 8.61
CA HIS A 47 -2.45 -3.88 7.57
C HIS A 47 -3.05 -5.22 7.14
N SER A 48 -2.89 -5.59 5.88
CA SER A 48 -3.41 -6.84 5.35
C SER A 48 -2.49 -7.46 4.31
N LEU A 49 -2.22 -8.76 4.44
CA LEU A 49 -1.60 -9.56 3.37
C LEU A 49 -2.59 -9.92 2.24
N GLN A 50 -3.90 -9.77 2.49
CA GLN A 50 -4.97 -10.03 1.54
C GLN A 50 -5.95 -8.85 1.55
N PRO A 51 -5.51 -7.66 1.07
CA PRO A 51 -6.29 -6.44 1.17
C PRO A 51 -7.56 -6.51 0.31
N HIS A 52 -8.68 -6.09 0.89
CA HIS A 52 -10.00 -6.06 0.25
C HIS A 52 -10.73 -4.73 0.46
N ALA A 53 -11.78 -4.52 -0.31
CA ALA A 53 -12.58 -3.31 -0.24
C ALA A 53 -13.05 -3.01 1.19
N PHE A 54 -12.90 -1.75 1.59
CA PHE A 54 -13.37 -1.22 2.86
C PHE A 54 -12.69 -1.81 4.12
N ASP A 55 -11.52 -2.42 3.98
CA ASP A 55 -10.74 -2.93 5.12
C ASP A 55 -9.84 -1.85 5.77
N PHE A 56 -9.75 -0.68 5.16
CA PHE A 56 -8.93 0.46 5.59
C PHE A 56 -7.44 0.16 5.75
N SER A 57 -6.97 -0.99 5.26
CA SER A 57 -5.54 -1.29 5.28
C SER A 57 -4.76 -0.35 4.36
N ILE A 58 -3.52 -0.08 4.74
CA ILE A 58 -2.58 0.68 3.89
C ILE A 58 -2.43 -0.01 2.53
N GLU A 59 -2.36 -1.33 2.52
CA GLU A 59 -2.17 -2.17 1.34
C GLU A 59 -3.39 -2.12 0.41
N TYR A 60 -4.61 -1.92 0.95
CA TYR A 60 -5.77 -1.75 0.08
C TYR A 60 -5.78 -0.37 -0.60
N GLN A 61 -5.43 0.70 0.11
CA GLN A 61 -5.28 2.02 -0.51
C GLN A 61 -4.24 1.98 -1.63
N GLN A 62 -3.11 1.30 -1.42
CA GLN A 62 -2.09 1.07 -2.44
C GLN A 62 -2.69 0.37 -3.66
N LYS A 63 -3.31 -0.81 -3.47
CA LYS A 63 -3.93 -1.61 -4.53
C LYS A 63 -4.98 -0.83 -5.32
N TYR A 64 -5.79 -0.03 -4.62
CA TYR A 64 -6.82 0.80 -5.23
C TYR A 64 -6.22 1.88 -6.16
N LEU A 65 -5.22 2.60 -5.68
CA LEU A 65 -4.62 3.70 -6.44
C LEU A 65 -3.68 3.22 -7.55
N GLU A 66 -2.99 2.09 -7.35
CA GLU A 66 -2.21 1.39 -8.38
C GLU A 66 -3.10 0.90 -9.54
N HIS A 67 -4.38 0.64 -9.29
CA HIS A 67 -5.34 0.28 -10.33
C HIS A 67 -5.92 1.53 -11.01
N TYR A 68 -6.34 2.53 -10.24
CA TYR A 68 -7.06 3.68 -10.77
C TYR A 68 -6.19 4.63 -11.60
N LEU A 69 -4.96 4.90 -11.16
CA LEU A 69 -4.12 5.90 -11.80
C LEU A 69 -3.74 5.54 -13.24
N PRO A 70 -3.29 4.31 -13.56
CA PRO A 70 -3.03 3.92 -14.94
C PRO A 70 -4.29 4.00 -15.83
N VAL A 71 -5.45 3.58 -15.33
CA VAL A 71 -6.71 3.68 -16.09
C VAL A 71 -7.04 5.12 -16.45
N LEU A 72 -6.83 6.07 -15.52
CA LEU A 72 -7.05 7.49 -15.77
C LEU A 72 -6.09 8.06 -16.82
N GLU A 73 -4.83 7.65 -16.79
CA GLU A 73 -3.78 8.16 -17.68
C GLU A 73 -3.85 7.54 -19.08
N GLU A 74 -4.24 6.26 -19.18
CA GLU A 74 -4.24 5.53 -20.44
C GLU A 74 -5.57 5.60 -21.20
N THR A 75 -6.66 6.07 -20.55
CA THR A 75 -7.99 6.13 -21.19
C THR A 75 -8.15 7.42 -21.99
N PRO A 76 -8.15 7.38 -23.34
CA PRO A 76 -8.00 8.56 -24.20
C PRO A 76 -9.18 9.53 -24.17
N TYR A 77 -10.34 9.12 -23.67
CA TYR A 77 -11.54 9.95 -23.54
C TYR A 77 -11.74 10.49 -22.11
N VAL A 78 -10.80 10.21 -21.20
CA VAL A 78 -10.74 10.78 -19.86
C VAL A 78 -9.76 11.96 -19.87
N CYS A 79 -10.26 13.15 -19.53
CA CYS A 79 -9.45 14.38 -19.52
C CYS A 79 -8.62 14.53 -18.24
N GLY A 80 -8.90 13.73 -17.23
CA GLY A 80 -8.20 13.73 -15.96
C GLY A 80 -9.07 13.29 -14.79
N GLY A 81 -8.42 13.12 -13.64
CA GLY A 81 -9.07 12.72 -12.39
C GLY A 81 -8.52 13.51 -11.21
N THR A 82 -9.37 13.74 -10.22
CA THR A 82 -9.00 14.39 -8.97
C THR A 82 -9.11 13.39 -7.82
N HIS A 83 -7.97 13.07 -7.21
CA HIS A 83 -7.98 12.20 -6.04
C HIS A 83 -8.72 12.86 -4.87
N TRP A 84 -9.64 12.16 -4.25
CA TRP A 84 -10.28 12.54 -3.00
C TRP A 84 -9.66 11.73 -1.88
N ASN A 85 -8.71 12.31 -1.12
CA ASN A 85 -8.31 13.71 -1.17
C ASN A 85 -6.79 13.84 -0.96
N PHE A 86 -6.26 15.05 -0.90
CA PHE A 86 -4.81 15.24 -0.72
C PHE A 86 -4.35 14.96 0.72
N ILE A 87 -5.11 15.45 1.72
CA ILE A 87 -4.76 15.39 3.14
C ILE A 87 -5.91 14.84 3.97
N ASP A 88 -5.62 13.96 4.92
CA ASP A 88 -6.61 13.51 5.91
C ASP A 88 -7.14 14.70 6.69
N PHE A 89 -8.45 14.79 6.86
CA PHE A 89 -9.07 15.93 7.52
C PHE A 89 -10.23 15.54 8.44
N SER A 90 -10.53 16.42 9.41
CA SER A 90 -11.63 16.23 10.33
C SER A 90 -12.99 16.26 9.61
N SER A 91 -13.83 15.28 9.85
CA SER A 91 -15.15 15.12 9.25
C SER A 91 -16.13 14.59 10.29
N ALA A 92 -16.96 15.46 10.84
CA ALA A 92 -17.79 15.17 12.02
C ALA A 92 -18.75 13.97 11.86
N LEU A 93 -19.13 13.65 10.63
CA LEU A 93 -20.08 12.56 10.32
C LEU A 93 -19.41 11.23 9.95
N ARG A 94 -18.08 11.17 9.95
CA ARG A 94 -17.34 9.93 9.69
C ARG A 94 -17.21 9.13 10.97
N ASP A 95 -17.59 7.86 10.91
CA ASP A 95 -17.50 6.90 12.01
C ASP A 95 -16.99 5.56 11.47
N GLU A 96 -15.84 5.63 10.80
CA GLU A 96 -15.16 4.49 10.17
C GLU A 96 -13.94 4.10 11.03
N SER A 97 -12.89 3.51 10.45
CA SER A 97 -11.69 3.06 11.18
C SER A 97 -11.04 4.16 12.04
N MET A 98 -11.11 5.41 11.58
CA MET A 98 -10.68 6.61 12.32
C MET A 98 -11.89 7.51 12.55
N PRO A 99 -12.54 7.45 13.73
CA PRO A 99 -13.71 8.27 14.01
C PRO A 99 -13.47 9.75 13.77
N ARG A 100 -14.43 10.39 13.08
CA ARG A 100 -14.41 11.82 12.73
C ARG A 100 -13.25 12.28 11.85
N ILE A 101 -12.63 11.34 11.11
CA ILE A 101 -11.58 11.63 10.15
C ILE A 101 -11.98 11.08 8.78
N ASN A 102 -11.86 11.89 7.73
CA ASN A 102 -11.78 11.40 6.36
C ASN A 102 -10.32 11.03 6.07
N ASN A 103 -10.03 9.75 6.00
CA ASN A 103 -8.68 9.21 5.91
C ASN A 103 -8.28 8.75 4.49
N LYS A 104 -8.87 9.38 3.46
CA LYS A 104 -8.55 9.09 2.05
C LYS A 104 -7.37 9.90 1.51
N GLY A 105 -6.66 10.66 2.37
CA GLY A 105 -5.53 11.47 1.97
C GLY A 105 -4.38 10.70 1.34
N LEU A 106 -3.61 11.36 0.49
CA LEU A 106 -2.26 10.94 0.10
C LEU A 106 -1.24 11.23 1.21
N VAL A 107 -1.59 12.17 2.09
CA VAL A 107 -0.82 12.49 3.29
C VAL A 107 -1.73 12.46 4.52
N TYR A 108 -1.17 12.20 5.67
CA TYR A 108 -1.87 12.29 6.96
C TYR A 108 -2.22 13.74 7.31
N SER A 109 -3.04 13.95 8.34
CA SER A 109 -3.46 15.29 8.79
C SER A 109 -2.31 16.18 9.25
N ASP A 110 -1.20 15.59 9.69
CA ASP A 110 0.05 16.28 10.04
C ASP A 110 0.96 16.55 8.83
N ARG A 111 0.49 16.20 7.61
CA ARG A 111 1.20 16.29 6.33
C ARG A 111 2.33 15.28 6.13
N THR A 112 2.48 14.29 7.00
CA THR A 112 3.37 13.17 6.75
C THR A 112 2.88 12.38 5.53
N PRO A 113 3.71 12.12 4.51
CA PRO A 113 3.32 11.37 3.34
C PRO A 113 2.95 9.92 3.68
N LYS A 114 1.84 9.42 3.11
CA LYS A 114 1.53 7.99 3.09
C LYS A 114 2.31 7.30 1.96
N ASP A 115 2.36 5.97 1.95
CA ASP A 115 3.06 5.23 0.89
C ASP A 115 2.58 5.58 -0.52
N VAL A 116 1.28 5.75 -0.69
CA VAL A 116 0.67 6.11 -1.98
C VAL A 116 1.09 7.47 -2.51
N TYR A 117 1.52 8.39 -1.65
CA TYR A 117 2.16 9.64 -2.07
C TYR A 117 3.43 9.36 -2.88
N TYR A 118 4.22 8.39 -2.46
CA TYR A 118 5.45 8.01 -3.17
C TYR A 118 5.17 7.26 -4.47
N TYR A 119 4.05 6.51 -4.55
CA TYR A 119 3.57 5.95 -5.82
C TYR A 119 3.26 7.07 -6.81
N TYR A 120 2.41 8.06 -6.44
CA TYR A 120 2.13 9.22 -7.28
C TYR A 120 3.39 10.00 -7.65
N LYS A 121 4.30 10.17 -6.69
CA LYS A 121 5.57 10.84 -6.93
C LYS A 121 6.43 10.07 -7.95
N ALA A 122 6.47 8.75 -7.87
CA ALA A 122 7.20 7.93 -8.84
C ALA A 122 6.59 8.02 -10.25
N VAL A 123 5.26 8.07 -10.37
CA VAL A 123 4.57 8.20 -11.65
C VAL A 123 4.79 9.58 -12.27
N TRP A 124 4.64 10.67 -11.50
CA TRP A 124 4.58 12.02 -12.05
C TRP A 124 5.90 12.80 -12.03
N ARG A 125 6.85 12.44 -11.16
CA ARG A 125 8.11 13.16 -11.01
C ARG A 125 9.26 12.38 -11.65
N GLN A 126 9.33 12.45 -13.00
CA GLN A 126 10.39 11.81 -13.77
C GLN A 126 11.73 12.60 -13.74
N ASP A 127 11.70 13.80 -13.18
CA ASP A 127 12.84 14.71 -13.03
C ASP A 127 13.69 14.46 -11.78
N ILE A 128 13.18 13.70 -10.83
CA ILE A 128 13.88 13.33 -9.60
C ILE A 128 13.76 11.83 -9.33
N PRO A 129 14.80 11.16 -8.81
CA PRO A 129 14.70 9.76 -8.44
C PRO A 129 13.78 9.54 -7.24
N VAL A 130 12.98 8.50 -7.32
CA VAL A 130 12.10 8.06 -6.24
C VAL A 130 12.44 6.62 -5.90
N LEU A 131 12.65 6.33 -4.63
CA LEU A 131 12.81 4.99 -4.08
C LEU A 131 12.18 4.97 -2.69
N HIS A 132 11.17 4.12 -2.48
CA HIS A 132 10.43 4.07 -1.23
C HIS A 132 9.94 2.65 -0.93
N ILE A 133 10.35 2.11 0.20
CA ILE A 133 9.83 0.83 0.70
C ILE A 133 8.47 1.09 1.33
N ALA A 134 7.44 0.50 0.76
CA ALA A 134 6.05 0.68 1.18
C ALA A 134 5.66 -0.13 2.42
N SER A 135 4.48 0.12 2.96
CA SER A 135 3.97 -0.42 4.23
C SER A 135 4.94 -0.14 5.39
N ARG A 136 5.43 1.09 5.40
CA ARG A 136 6.46 1.56 6.33
C ARG A 136 5.95 1.62 7.77
N ASP A 137 4.66 1.89 7.96
CA ASP A 137 4.00 1.90 9.27
C ASP A 137 3.85 0.48 9.85
N TRP A 138 3.96 -0.57 9.01
CA TRP A 138 3.89 -1.96 9.44
C TRP A 138 5.25 -2.46 9.96
N THR A 139 5.68 -1.94 11.07
CA THR A 139 6.98 -2.25 11.69
C THR A 139 7.00 -3.59 12.41
N HIS A 140 5.83 -4.14 12.80
CA HIS A 140 5.69 -5.45 13.41
C HIS A 140 4.88 -6.35 12.49
N ARG A 141 5.54 -7.33 11.87
CA ARG A 141 4.92 -8.26 10.93
C ARG A 141 4.87 -9.66 11.48
N SER A 142 3.91 -10.43 11.01
CA SER A 142 3.81 -11.85 11.32
C SER A 142 3.32 -12.65 10.12
N GLY A 143 3.54 -13.96 10.20
CA GLY A 143 3.05 -14.90 9.20
C GLY A 143 3.14 -16.33 9.73
N VAL A 144 2.36 -17.23 9.12
CA VAL A 144 2.31 -18.62 9.55
C VAL A 144 3.62 -19.33 9.20
N GLN A 145 4.28 -19.88 10.22
CA GLN A 145 5.54 -20.61 10.08
C GLN A 145 5.30 -22.13 10.11
N HIS A 146 5.75 -22.79 9.05
CA HIS A 146 5.78 -24.25 8.96
C HIS A 146 7.18 -24.77 9.32
N GLY A 147 7.28 -25.43 10.47
CA GLY A 147 8.58 -25.91 10.98
C GLY A 147 9.50 -24.76 11.42
N LYS A 148 10.74 -24.77 10.94
CA LYS A 148 11.77 -23.75 11.27
C LYS A 148 12.16 -22.85 10.08
N ALA A 149 11.53 -23.03 8.91
CA ALA A 149 11.83 -22.25 7.74
C ALA A 149 11.45 -20.78 7.92
N PRO A 150 12.20 -19.82 7.35
CA PRO A 150 11.78 -18.44 7.27
C PRO A 150 10.42 -18.30 6.57
N VAL A 151 9.65 -17.30 6.94
CA VAL A 151 8.32 -17.02 6.37
C VAL A 151 8.47 -15.97 5.27
N PRO A 152 8.19 -16.30 4.00
CA PRO A 152 8.23 -15.31 2.93
C PRO A 152 7.04 -14.35 3.04
N LEU A 153 7.31 -13.05 3.15
CA LEU A 153 6.30 -12.00 3.09
C LEU A 153 6.64 -10.98 2.00
N PRO A 154 5.62 -10.39 1.36
CA PRO A 154 5.84 -9.37 0.35
C PRO A 154 6.40 -8.08 0.97
N VAL A 155 7.42 -7.52 0.33
CA VAL A 155 7.91 -6.16 0.57
C VAL A 155 7.86 -5.44 -0.77
N LYS A 156 7.00 -4.41 -0.84
CA LYS A 156 6.80 -3.60 -2.04
C LYS A 156 7.70 -2.38 -2.00
N VAL A 157 8.21 -1.98 -3.14
CA VAL A 157 9.00 -0.76 -3.35
C VAL A 157 8.37 0.07 -4.46
N TYR A 158 8.16 1.35 -4.22
CA TYR A 158 7.77 2.33 -5.24
C TYR A 158 9.00 3.04 -5.79
N THR A 159 9.12 3.09 -7.12
CA THR A 159 10.25 3.73 -7.76
C THR A 159 9.95 4.11 -9.21
N ASN A 160 10.61 5.16 -9.71
CA ASN A 160 10.70 5.50 -11.13
C ASN A 160 12.04 5.07 -11.75
N LEU A 161 12.87 4.34 -10.99
CA LEU A 161 14.14 3.81 -11.47
C LEU A 161 13.92 2.43 -12.11
N PRO A 162 14.74 2.03 -13.08
CA PRO A 162 14.47 0.84 -13.91
C PRO A 162 14.59 -0.49 -13.16
N GLU A 163 15.38 -0.53 -12.08
CA GLU A 163 15.70 -1.76 -11.34
C GLU A 163 15.98 -1.45 -9.88
N VAL A 164 15.57 -2.34 -8.99
CA VAL A 164 15.82 -2.27 -7.54
C VAL A 164 16.52 -3.54 -7.07
N GLU A 165 17.51 -3.39 -6.20
CA GLU A 165 18.10 -4.47 -5.42
C GLU A 165 17.65 -4.36 -3.96
N LEU A 166 17.10 -5.45 -3.41
CA LEU A 166 16.65 -5.48 -2.01
C LEU A 166 17.60 -6.32 -1.16
N PHE A 167 17.81 -5.86 0.06
CA PHE A 167 18.66 -6.53 1.05
C PHE A 167 17.88 -6.79 2.33
N ILE A 168 18.14 -7.94 2.96
CA ILE A 168 17.74 -8.26 4.32
C ILE A 168 18.98 -8.53 5.16
N ASP A 169 19.17 -7.76 6.23
CA ASP A 169 20.33 -7.88 7.14
C ASP A 169 21.68 -7.86 6.39
N GLY A 170 21.79 -7.05 5.34
CA GLY A 170 22.98 -6.93 4.48
C GLY A 170 23.11 -8.03 3.42
N THR A 171 22.23 -9.03 3.40
CA THR A 171 22.22 -10.09 2.38
C THR A 171 21.32 -9.67 1.21
N SER A 172 21.88 -9.66 -0.01
CA SER A 172 21.12 -9.35 -1.22
C SER A 172 20.08 -10.42 -1.54
N LEU A 173 18.87 -10.01 -1.87
CA LEU A 173 17.81 -10.85 -2.44
C LEU A 173 17.77 -10.77 -3.97
N GLY A 174 18.76 -10.11 -4.56
CA GLY A 174 18.88 -9.90 -6.00
C GLY A 174 18.19 -8.63 -6.47
N LYS A 175 18.32 -8.41 -7.78
CA LYS A 175 17.75 -7.28 -8.49
C LYS A 175 16.48 -7.68 -9.22
N GLN A 176 15.49 -6.78 -9.22
CA GLN A 176 14.24 -6.94 -9.99
C GLN A 176 13.95 -5.67 -10.79
N LYS A 177 13.43 -5.86 -12.00
CA LYS A 177 12.99 -4.76 -12.86
C LYS A 177 11.72 -4.12 -12.30
N THR A 178 11.64 -2.82 -12.47
CA THR A 178 10.44 -2.05 -12.12
C THR A 178 9.36 -2.27 -13.17
N GLU A 179 8.15 -2.56 -12.73
CA GLU A 179 6.96 -2.65 -13.56
C GLU A 179 5.89 -1.74 -12.97
N ASN A 180 5.32 -0.85 -13.77
CA ASN A 180 4.30 0.10 -13.34
C ASN A 180 4.69 0.85 -12.03
N TYR A 181 5.95 1.30 -11.95
CA TYR A 181 6.50 2.03 -10.80
C TYR A 181 6.55 1.23 -9.49
N THR A 182 6.41 -0.09 -9.57
CA THR A 182 6.43 -1.00 -8.42
C THR A 182 7.39 -2.15 -8.59
N VAL A 183 7.95 -2.64 -7.48
CA VAL A 183 8.69 -3.90 -7.40
C VAL A 183 8.25 -4.60 -6.12
N THR A 184 7.99 -5.91 -6.16
CA THR A 184 7.62 -6.67 -4.96
C THR A 184 8.54 -7.86 -4.77
N PHE A 185 9.24 -7.88 -3.63
CA PHE A 185 10.12 -8.97 -3.24
C PHE A 185 9.42 -9.89 -2.23
N GLN A 186 9.69 -11.20 -2.31
CA GLN A 186 9.35 -12.16 -1.26
C GLN A 186 10.52 -12.24 -0.29
N VAL A 187 10.37 -11.64 0.88
CA VAL A 187 11.45 -11.50 1.87
C VAL A 187 11.33 -12.60 2.93
N PRO A 188 12.38 -13.41 3.17
CA PRO A 188 12.34 -14.53 4.12
C PRO A 188 12.56 -14.05 5.56
N PHE A 189 11.49 -13.81 6.29
CA PHE A 189 11.54 -13.36 7.69
C PHE A 189 11.72 -14.52 8.68
N SER A 190 12.54 -14.30 9.69
CA SER A 190 12.69 -15.16 10.87
C SER A 190 12.39 -14.36 12.15
N ARG A 191 12.20 -15.05 13.29
CA ARG A 191 11.89 -14.39 14.58
C ARG A 191 13.03 -13.48 15.05
N LYS A 192 13.03 -12.23 14.65
CA LYS A 192 13.91 -11.16 15.13
C LYS A 192 13.54 -9.83 14.49
N GLU A 193 14.22 -8.77 14.88
CA GLU A 193 14.28 -7.54 14.10
C GLU A 193 15.15 -7.75 12.85
N HIS A 194 14.68 -7.26 11.71
CA HIS A 194 15.39 -7.27 10.44
C HIS A 194 15.60 -5.85 9.94
N PHE A 195 16.77 -5.60 9.38
CA PHE A 195 17.05 -4.40 8.61
C PHE A 195 16.83 -4.67 7.13
N ILE A 196 15.88 -3.95 6.54
CA ILE A 196 15.55 -4.04 5.11
C ILE A 196 16.07 -2.79 4.44
N SER A 197 16.84 -2.94 3.36
CA SER A 197 17.25 -1.81 2.53
C SER A 197 17.04 -2.08 1.05
N ALA A 198 16.56 -1.08 0.33
CA ALA A 198 16.41 -1.07 -1.12
C ALA A 198 17.45 -0.13 -1.73
N LYS A 199 18.09 -0.55 -2.81
CA LYS A 199 19.08 0.24 -3.55
C LYS A 199 18.75 0.26 -5.03
N ALA A 200 18.92 1.41 -5.65
CA ALA A 200 18.73 1.57 -7.08
C ALA A 200 19.76 2.55 -7.67
N GLU A 201 20.16 2.30 -8.91
CA GLU A 201 21.04 3.19 -9.66
C GLU A 201 20.23 4.31 -10.31
N ASN A 202 20.60 5.55 -10.02
CA ASN A 202 20.12 6.72 -10.74
C ASN A 202 21.18 7.16 -11.76
N LYS A 203 20.83 7.11 -13.04
CA LYS A 203 21.69 7.61 -14.12
C LYS A 203 21.33 9.08 -14.40
N GLU A 204 22.24 9.97 -14.06
CA GLU A 204 22.05 11.39 -14.27
C GLU A 204 22.27 11.81 -15.73
N ALA A 205 21.83 13.01 -16.11
CA ALA A 205 21.93 13.50 -17.49
C ALA A 205 23.38 13.65 -17.98
N ASP A 206 24.33 13.88 -17.07
CA ASP A 206 25.78 13.95 -17.34
C ASP A 206 26.45 12.58 -17.41
N LYS A 207 25.67 11.48 -17.35
CA LYS A 207 26.10 10.08 -17.29
C LYS A 207 26.78 9.64 -15.98
N SER A 208 26.76 10.47 -14.95
CA SER A 208 27.13 10.04 -13.63
C SER A 208 26.10 9.02 -13.09
N ILE A 209 26.55 8.11 -12.21
CA ILE A 209 25.69 7.12 -11.56
C ILE A 209 25.75 7.41 -10.07
N SER A 210 24.62 7.73 -9.50
CA SER A 210 24.43 7.81 -8.05
C SER A 210 23.61 6.63 -7.54
N MET A 211 23.93 6.17 -6.33
CA MET A 211 23.14 5.14 -5.64
C MET A 211 22.13 5.82 -4.74
N ILE A 212 20.87 5.47 -4.94
CA ILE A 212 19.76 5.88 -4.07
C ILE A 212 19.45 4.70 -3.14
N GLU A 213 19.24 5.00 -1.87
CA GLU A 213 18.92 3.99 -0.85
C GLU A 213 17.73 4.42 -0.03
N ASP A 214 16.86 3.47 0.31
CA ASP A 214 15.82 3.59 1.30
C ASP A 214 15.86 2.38 2.23
N ALA A 215 15.58 2.57 3.52
CA ALA A 215 15.67 1.50 4.50
C ALA A 215 14.67 1.64 5.63
N LEU A 216 14.37 0.51 6.29
CA LEU A 216 13.53 0.44 7.49
C LEU A 216 13.84 -0.81 8.32
N HIS A 217 13.41 -0.78 9.58
CA HIS A 217 13.44 -1.94 10.47
C HIS A 217 12.07 -2.60 10.56
N ILE A 218 12.05 -3.94 10.53
CA ILE A 218 10.84 -4.76 10.68
C ILE A 218 11.10 -5.79 11.76
N ASN A 219 10.30 -5.77 12.82
CA ASN A 219 10.21 -6.84 13.79
C ASN A 219 9.30 -7.94 13.25
N PHE A 220 9.76 -9.19 13.25
CA PHE A 220 8.97 -10.31 12.78
C PHE A 220 8.74 -11.34 13.88
N THR A 221 7.47 -11.71 14.08
CA THR A 221 7.05 -12.77 15.00
C THR A 221 6.30 -13.85 14.23
N PRO A 222 6.87 -15.07 14.09
CA PRO A 222 6.19 -16.16 13.41
C PRO A 222 4.99 -16.68 14.24
N ILE A 223 3.91 -16.99 13.54
CA ILE A 223 2.74 -17.67 14.09
C ILE A 223 2.91 -19.17 13.83
N PRO A 224 2.95 -20.02 14.85
CA PRO A 224 3.04 -21.47 14.63
C PRO A 224 1.86 -22.01 13.82
N ALA A 225 2.12 -22.86 12.82
CA ALA A 225 1.05 -23.50 12.05
C ALA A 225 0.11 -24.37 12.92
N ASN A 226 0.65 -24.93 14.01
CA ASN A 226 -0.12 -25.69 15.01
C ASN A 226 -0.37 -24.81 16.23
N LEU A 227 -1.47 -24.08 16.22
CA LEU A 227 -1.89 -23.28 17.37
C LEU A 227 -2.45 -24.20 18.46
N ASN A 228 -1.75 -24.30 19.58
CA ASN A 228 -2.22 -24.95 20.81
C ASN A 228 -2.14 -23.96 21.97
N GLU A 229 -2.75 -24.26 23.12
CA GLU A 229 -2.78 -23.35 24.28
C GLU A 229 -1.39 -22.85 24.72
N THR A 230 -0.35 -23.70 24.60
CA THR A 230 1.02 -23.34 24.99
C THR A 230 1.62 -22.31 24.02
N ASN A 231 1.33 -22.46 22.73
CA ASN A 231 1.83 -21.54 21.70
C ASN A 231 1.08 -20.21 21.73
N LEU A 232 -0.24 -20.23 22.05
CA LEU A 232 -1.05 -19.01 22.18
C LEU A 232 -0.58 -18.10 23.32
N ARG A 233 -0.10 -18.66 24.44
CA ARG A 233 0.41 -17.88 25.58
C ARG A 233 1.66 -17.07 25.26
N ASN A 234 2.40 -17.41 24.21
CA ASN A 234 3.62 -16.75 23.78
C ASN A 234 3.42 -15.90 22.51
N LEU A 235 2.18 -15.70 22.08
CA LEU A 235 1.86 -14.83 20.96
C LEU A 235 1.72 -13.40 21.45
N GLU A 236 2.63 -12.55 21.02
CA GLU A 236 2.58 -11.09 21.21
C GLU A 236 1.62 -10.41 20.21
N LEU A 237 0.81 -11.19 19.48
CA LEU A 237 -0.08 -10.72 18.42
C LEU A 237 -1.51 -11.15 18.69
N ALA A 238 -2.44 -10.20 18.68
CA ALA A 238 -3.86 -10.48 18.58
C ALA A 238 -4.23 -10.72 17.11
N VAL A 239 -4.65 -11.94 16.78
CA VAL A 239 -5.22 -12.26 15.48
C VAL A 239 -6.73 -12.06 15.56
N ASN A 240 -7.28 -11.16 14.77
CA ASN A 240 -8.72 -11.02 14.66
C ASN A 240 -9.28 -12.18 13.85
N VAL A 241 -10.01 -13.08 14.51
CA VAL A 241 -10.63 -14.23 13.87
C VAL A 241 -11.83 -13.75 13.04
N GLY A 242 -11.72 -13.86 11.72
CA GLY A 242 -12.78 -13.46 10.78
C GLY A 242 -12.43 -12.24 9.92
N SER A 243 -11.29 -11.61 10.14
CA SER A 243 -10.73 -10.61 9.24
C SER A 243 -9.32 -11.02 8.81
N ASN A 244 -8.98 -10.68 7.57
CA ASN A 244 -7.61 -10.86 7.07
C ASN A 244 -6.67 -9.72 7.53
N CYS A 245 -7.13 -8.87 8.43
CA CYS A 245 -6.37 -7.74 8.98
C CYS A 245 -5.68 -8.16 10.28
N PHE A 246 -4.42 -7.79 10.41
CA PHE A 246 -3.65 -7.96 11.64
C PHE A 246 -3.55 -6.60 12.32
N TYR A 247 -3.91 -6.56 13.59
CA TYR A 247 -3.70 -5.38 14.42
C TYR A 247 -2.38 -5.53 15.16
N THR A 248 -1.50 -4.55 15.07
CA THR A 248 -0.39 -4.45 16.01
C THR A 248 -0.96 -3.92 17.32
N SER A 249 -0.94 -4.71 18.39
CA SER A 249 -1.28 -4.21 19.70
C SER A 249 -0.12 -3.34 20.22
N ASP A 250 -0.36 -2.05 20.38
CA ASP A 250 0.21 -1.35 21.52
C ASP A 250 -0.34 -2.06 22.78
N GLU A 251 0.50 -2.39 23.74
CA GLU A 251 0.20 -3.23 24.92
C GLU A 251 -1.06 -2.83 25.73
N SER A 252 -1.77 -1.81 25.34
CA SER A 252 -2.90 -1.23 26.07
C SER A 252 -4.29 -1.46 25.48
N ARG A 253 -4.46 -2.10 24.31
CA ARG A 253 -5.78 -2.26 23.69
C ARG A 253 -6.01 -3.61 23.01
N LEU A 254 -6.26 -4.62 23.80
CA LEU A 254 -7.11 -5.73 23.42
C LEU A 254 -8.56 -5.26 23.50
N SER A 255 -9.10 -4.66 22.48
CA SER A 255 -10.54 -4.50 22.36
C SER A 255 -11.09 -5.81 21.80
N SER A 256 -11.67 -6.62 22.67
CA SER A 256 -12.63 -7.63 22.30
C SER A 256 -13.87 -6.95 21.78
N GLU A 257 -14.02 -6.79 20.48
CA GLU A 257 -15.34 -6.61 19.87
C GLU A 257 -15.48 -7.63 18.73
N VAL A 258 -16.45 -8.47 18.95
CA VAL A 258 -16.98 -9.53 18.09
C VAL A 258 -17.65 -8.94 16.87
#